data_8f88d77a16ac6ccdff8564c12f787e58
#
_entry.id   8f88d77a16ac6ccdff8564c12f787e58
#
_cell.length_a   1.000
_cell.length_b   1.000
_cell.length_c   1.000
_cell.angle_alpha   90.00
_cell.angle_beta   90.00
_cell.angle_gamma   90.00
#
_symmetry.space_group_name_H-M   'P 1'
#
loop_
_entity.id
_entity.type
_entity.pdbx_description
1 polymer ?
#
loop_
_entity_poly.entity_id
_entity_poly.type
_entity_poly.pdbx_seq_one_letter_code
_entity_poly.pdbx_strand_id
1 'polypeptide(L)'
;MTDYTITLTDLETKCMTYICRDTDEYITNAAQVRAGKGLAEIVRLNMAHCNANSITIATGEAAQVDQAFELGVVKTAAQRHKDFEDNA
;
A
#
# COMPACT_ATOMS: atom_id res chain seq x y z
N MET A 1 10.47 8.14 6.24
CA MET A 1 9.52 8.63 5.23
C MET A 1 10.14 8.51 3.85
N THR A 2 9.39 8.08 2.88
CA THR A 2 9.90 7.85 1.53
C THR A 2 9.30 8.85 0.56
N ASP A 3 10.14 9.46 -0.27
CA ASP A 3 9.72 10.42 -1.27
C ASP A 3 9.74 9.76 -2.65
N TYR A 4 8.76 10.08 -3.46
CA TYR A 4 8.65 9.58 -4.83
C TYR A 4 8.60 10.74 -5.80
N THR A 5 9.31 10.61 -6.92
CA THR A 5 9.31 11.61 -7.98
C THR A 5 8.47 11.10 -9.15
N ILE A 6 7.53 11.91 -9.60
CA ILE A 6 6.67 11.60 -10.74
C ILE A 6 6.98 12.59 -11.85
N THR A 7 7.20 12.06 -13.06
CA THR A 7 7.49 12.89 -14.23
C THR A 7 6.29 12.85 -15.18
N LEU A 8 5.78 14.02 -15.51
CA LEU A 8 4.69 14.18 -16.47
C LEU A 8 5.18 14.99 -17.66
N THR A 9 4.65 14.68 -18.85
CA THR A 9 4.91 15.49 -20.04
C THR A 9 4.22 16.84 -19.89
N ASP A 10 4.61 17.81 -20.72
CA ASP A 10 3.98 19.13 -20.71
C ASP A 10 2.47 19.04 -20.98
N LEU A 11 2.08 18.16 -21.89
CA LEU A 11 0.68 17.91 -22.20
C LEU A 11 -0.07 17.36 -20.97
N GLU A 12 0.50 16.33 -20.34
CA GLU A 12 -0.08 15.72 -19.16
C GLU A 12 -0.20 16.71 -18.00
N THR A 13 0.83 17.53 -17.79
CA THR A 13 0.83 18.58 -16.77
C THR A 13 -0.31 19.55 -17.01
N LYS A 14 -0.49 19.99 -18.25
CA LYS A 14 -1.57 20.91 -18.62
C LYS A 14 -2.95 20.28 -18.39
N CYS A 15 -3.10 19.00 -18.72
CA CYS A 15 -4.34 18.27 -18.47
C CYS A 15 -4.65 18.17 -16.97
N MET A 16 -3.62 17.99 -16.14
CA MET A 16 -3.79 17.93 -14.69
C MET A 16 -4.28 19.28 -14.11
N THR A 17 -3.87 20.40 -14.70
CA THR A 17 -4.37 21.71 -14.25
C THR A 17 -5.88 21.87 -14.49
N TYR A 18 -6.43 21.14 -15.46
CA TYR A 18 -7.87 21.10 -15.68
C TYR A 18 -8.59 20.27 -14.61
N ILE A 19 -7.96 19.19 -14.17
CA ILE A 19 -8.57 18.21 -13.24
C ILE A 19 -8.53 18.70 -11.79
N CYS A 20 -7.44 19.34 -11.38
CA CYS A 20 -7.22 19.70 -9.99
C CYS A 20 -6.53 21.06 -9.87
N ARG A 21 -6.73 21.70 -8.71
CA ARG A 21 -6.14 23.01 -8.44
C ARG A 21 -4.63 22.90 -8.21
N ASP A 22 -4.19 21.82 -7.56
CA ASP A 22 -2.79 21.59 -7.22
C ASP A 22 -2.47 20.13 -7.50
N THR A 23 -1.62 19.89 -8.50
CA THR A 23 -1.26 18.53 -8.92
C THR A 23 -0.50 17.76 -7.84
N ASP A 24 0.45 18.41 -7.15
CA ASP A 24 1.21 17.77 -6.08
C ASP A 24 0.28 17.34 -4.94
N GLU A 25 -0.62 18.21 -4.53
CA GLU A 25 -1.60 17.90 -3.49
C GLU A 25 -2.51 16.76 -3.91
N TYR A 26 -2.98 16.78 -5.16
CA TYR A 26 -3.85 15.74 -5.70
C TYR A 26 -3.17 14.37 -5.68
N ILE A 27 -1.94 14.29 -6.19
CA ILE A 27 -1.17 13.05 -6.26
C ILE A 27 -0.86 12.53 -4.85
N THR A 28 -0.42 13.42 -3.96
CA THR A 28 -0.12 13.06 -2.57
C THR A 28 -1.35 12.53 -1.85
N ASN A 29 -2.48 13.21 -2.01
CA ASN A 29 -3.73 12.79 -1.37
C ASN A 29 -4.21 11.45 -1.91
N ALA A 30 -4.15 11.25 -3.23
CA ALA A 30 -4.55 9.98 -3.84
C ALA A 30 -3.68 8.81 -3.34
N ALA A 31 -2.38 9.02 -3.24
CA ALA A 31 -1.46 8.00 -2.72
C ALA A 31 -1.73 7.69 -1.26
N GLN A 32 -1.96 8.71 -0.43
CA GLN A 32 -2.25 8.54 0.99
C GLN A 32 -3.57 7.80 1.22
N VAL A 33 -4.61 8.12 0.45
CA VAL A 33 -5.90 7.42 0.54
C VAL A 33 -5.74 5.95 0.17
N ARG A 34 -4.98 5.67 -0.88
CA ARG A 34 -4.74 4.29 -1.32
C ARG A 34 -3.91 3.51 -0.30
N ALA A 35 -2.90 4.15 0.28
CA ALA A 35 -2.09 3.54 1.34
C ALA A 35 -2.94 3.23 2.58
N GLY A 36 -3.87 4.13 2.93
CA GLY A 36 -4.79 3.90 4.05
C GLY A 36 -5.69 2.69 3.83
N LYS A 37 -6.15 2.47 2.60
CA LYS A 37 -6.93 1.27 2.25
C LYS A 37 -6.10 0.01 2.38
N GLY A 38 -4.83 0.05 1.93
CA GLY A 38 -3.90 -1.06 2.09
C GLY A 38 -3.66 -1.38 3.55
N LEU A 39 -3.45 -0.36 4.37
CA LEU A 39 -3.25 -0.52 5.81
C LEU A 39 -4.44 -1.24 6.46
N ALA A 40 -5.65 -0.78 6.18
CA ALA A 40 -6.86 -1.38 6.76
C ALA A 40 -7.00 -2.85 6.37
N GLU A 41 -6.72 -3.18 5.13
CA GLU A 41 -6.79 -4.55 4.64
C GLU A 41 -5.72 -5.44 5.29
N ILE A 42 -4.48 -4.97 5.37
CA ILE A 42 -3.38 -5.73 6.00
C ILE A 42 -3.70 -6.02 7.47
N VAL A 43 -4.15 -5.01 8.20
CA VAL A 43 -4.50 -5.18 9.62
C VAL A 43 -5.63 -6.20 9.78
N ARG A 44 -6.66 -6.11 8.96
CA ARG A 44 -7.78 -7.06 8.99
C ARG A 44 -7.31 -8.50 8.73
N LEU A 45 -6.51 -8.71 7.72
CA LEU A 45 -5.99 -10.03 7.37
C LEU A 45 -5.07 -10.58 8.45
N ASN A 46 -4.22 -9.73 9.03
CA ASN A 46 -3.32 -10.11 10.10
C ASN A 46 -4.09 -10.53 11.36
N MET A 47 -5.11 -9.77 11.75
CA MET A 47 -5.93 -10.10 12.91
C MET A 47 -6.65 -11.43 12.73
N ALA A 48 -7.21 -11.67 11.55
CA ALA A 48 -7.89 -12.92 11.24
C ALA A 48 -6.93 -14.12 11.31
N HIS A 49 -5.73 -13.97 10.74
CA HIS A 49 -4.71 -15.03 10.78
C HIS A 49 -4.24 -15.33 12.20
N CYS A 50 -3.93 -14.28 12.97
CA CYS A 50 -3.45 -14.43 14.35
C CYS A 50 -4.51 -15.10 15.22
N ASN A 51 -5.77 -14.70 15.08
CA ASN A 51 -6.87 -15.30 15.85
C ASN A 51 -7.07 -16.77 15.48
N ALA A 52 -6.98 -17.11 14.21
CA ALA A 52 -7.15 -18.49 13.75
C ALA A 52 -6.02 -19.41 14.20
N ASN A 53 -4.83 -18.89 14.45
CA ASN A 53 -3.63 -19.66 14.80
C ASN A 53 -3.13 -19.43 16.21
N SER A 54 -3.91 -18.76 17.07
CA SER A 54 -3.56 -18.46 18.45
C SER A 54 -2.24 -17.68 18.59
N ILE A 55 -2.00 -16.75 17.67
CA ILE A 55 -0.81 -15.89 17.67
C ILE A 55 -1.21 -14.56 18.32
N THR A 56 -0.38 -14.05 19.20
CA THR A 56 -0.61 -12.74 19.84
C THR A 56 -0.47 -11.64 18.78
N ILE A 57 -1.52 -10.82 18.64
CA ILE A 57 -1.52 -9.70 17.70
C ILE A 57 -0.59 -8.59 18.22
N ALA A 58 0.30 -8.11 17.36
CA ALA A 58 1.20 -7.01 17.71
C ALA A 58 0.42 -5.75 18.05
N THR A 59 0.97 -4.92 18.93
CA THR A 59 0.33 -3.70 19.38
C THR A 59 0.64 -2.53 18.47
N GLY A 60 -0.40 -1.91 17.92
CA GLY A 60 -0.28 -0.75 17.04
C GLY A 60 -0.25 -1.13 15.57
N GLU A 61 -0.71 -0.22 14.71
CA GLU A 61 -0.86 -0.49 13.27
C GLU A 61 0.46 -0.81 12.59
N ALA A 62 1.51 -0.04 12.88
CA ALA A 62 2.82 -0.27 12.26
C ALA A 62 3.37 -1.65 12.61
N ALA A 63 3.28 -2.05 13.88
CA ALA A 63 3.74 -3.35 14.33
C ALA A 63 2.90 -4.49 13.74
N GLN A 64 1.60 -4.29 13.56
CA GLN A 64 0.73 -5.29 12.94
C GLN A 64 1.05 -5.46 11.45
N VAL A 65 1.38 -4.40 10.74
CA VAL A 65 1.82 -4.48 9.34
C VAL A 65 3.11 -5.28 9.25
N ASP A 66 4.09 -4.97 10.10
CA ASP A 66 5.35 -5.72 10.12
C ASP A 66 5.11 -7.20 10.44
N GLN A 67 4.25 -7.48 11.41
CA GLN A 67 3.89 -8.86 11.78
C GLN A 67 3.26 -9.61 10.59
N ALA A 68 2.36 -8.95 9.85
CA ALA A 68 1.70 -9.56 8.70
C ALA A 68 2.71 -9.98 7.62
N PHE A 69 3.71 -9.14 7.35
CA PHE A 69 4.76 -9.50 6.40
C PHE A 69 5.68 -10.59 6.93
N GLU A 70 6.06 -10.53 8.19
CA GLU A 70 6.91 -11.53 8.83
C GLU A 70 6.26 -12.92 8.84
N LEU A 71 4.97 -12.98 9.13
CA LEU A 71 4.23 -14.24 9.16
C LEU A 71 3.82 -14.76 7.77
N GLY A 72 4.09 -13.97 6.72
CA GLY A 72 3.69 -14.34 5.37
C GLY A 72 2.19 -14.24 5.12
N VAL A 73 1.45 -13.54 5.97
CA VAL A 73 0.01 -13.29 5.79
C VAL A 73 -0.22 -12.46 4.53
N VAL A 74 0.66 -11.49 4.30
CA VAL A 74 0.64 -10.66 3.11
C VAL A 74 2.04 -10.64 2.48
N LYS A 75 2.08 -10.37 1.18
CA LYS A 75 3.32 -10.20 0.41
C LYS A 75 3.26 -8.88 -0.33
N THR A 76 4.43 -8.32 -0.67
CA THR A 76 4.47 -7.14 -1.51
C THR A 76 3.85 -7.45 -2.88
N ALA A 77 3.32 -6.44 -3.55
CA ALA A 77 2.78 -6.60 -4.89
C ALA A 77 3.86 -7.10 -5.86
N ALA A 78 5.10 -6.64 -5.69
CA ALA A 78 6.23 -7.09 -6.50
C ALA A 78 6.48 -8.60 -6.32
N GLN A 79 6.42 -9.10 -5.08
CA GLN A 79 6.60 -10.52 -4.81
C GLN A 79 5.46 -11.36 -5.37
N ARG A 80 4.22 -10.88 -5.25
CA ARG A 80 3.06 -11.57 -5.83
C ARG A 80 3.16 -11.65 -7.34
N HIS A 81 3.64 -10.59 -7.97
CA HIS A 81 3.84 -10.57 -9.42
C HIS A 81 4.90 -11.57 -9.86
N LYS A 82 6.01 -11.63 -9.12
CA LYS A 82 7.07 -12.60 -9.37
C LYS A 82 6.58 -14.04 -9.19
N ASP A 83 5.83 -14.30 -8.13
CA ASP A 83 5.26 -15.64 -7.87
C ASP A 83 4.33 -16.05 -9.01
N PHE A 84 3.54 -15.12 -9.54
CA PHE A 84 2.65 -15.38 -10.68
C PHE A 84 3.46 -15.72 -11.93
N GLU A 85 4.53 -14.99 -12.23
CA GLU A 85 5.39 -15.26 -13.38
C GLU A 85 6.07 -16.63 -13.27
N ASP A 86 6.56 -16.98 -12.08
CA ASP A 86 7.27 -18.24 -11.83
C ASP A 86 6.35 -19.46 -11.97
N ASN A 87 5.04 -19.26 -11.77
CA ASN A 87 4.05 -20.33 -11.86
C ASN A 87 3.25 -20.31 -13.16
N ALA A 88 3.58 -19.43 -14.08
CA ALA A 88 2.89 -19.31 -15.37
C ALA A 88 3.40 -20.32 -16.38
#